data_25fce8ac048a5642bf36a1389a9f7255
#
_entry.id   25fce8ac048a5642bf36a1389a9f7255
#
_cell.length_a   1.000
_cell.length_b   1.000
_cell.length_c   1.000
_cell.angle_alpha   90.00
_cell.angle_beta   90.00
_cell.angle_gamma   90.00
#
_symmetry.space_group_name_H-M   'P 1'
#
loop_
_entity.id
_entity.type
_entity.pdbx_description
1 polymer ?
#
loop_
_entity_poly.entity_id
_entity_poly.type
_entity_poly.pdbx_seq_one_letter_code
_entity_poly.pdbx_strand_id
1 'polypeptide(L)'
;MVSVVELAPSILSANFAQLGADARAALDGGGTVLHLDVMDGHFVPNLTIGPPVVASLRKTIPEVTFDCHLMIENPDEFIPAFAEAGANWISVHQEACVHLDRTLHLISSHNCKPGVVINPATPVRALDEVLEIVHHVLIMSVNPGFGAQHFIPNSLKKVEELARIRNARGLGFRIEIDGGVALDTIDDIVRAGAEILVAGNAVFAHGDIRENAQALLRAARAAAAASKPAPRVIRTATALRNSKSDRQRRRT
;
A
#
# COMPACT_ATOMS: atom_id res chain seq x y z
N MET A 1 17.51 -0.39 -0.15
CA MET A 1 16.88 0.02 1.12
C MET A 1 15.89 -1.05 1.51
N VAL A 2 15.74 -1.37 2.80
CA VAL A 2 14.72 -2.32 3.27
C VAL A 2 13.39 -1.59 3.15
N SER A 3 12.49 -2.04 2.28
CA SER A 3 11.13 -1.49 2.25
C SER A 3 10.47 -1.79 3.60
N VAL A 4 10.05 -0.74 4.29
CA VAL A 4 9.31 -0.88 5.55
C VAL A 4 7.87 -1.18 5.16
N VAL A 5 7.38 -2.35 5.56
CA VAL A 5 5.97 -2.70 5.36
C VAL A 5 5.13 -1.93 6.37
N GLU A 6 4.10 -1.24 5.89
CA GLU A 6 3.15 -0.46 6.67
C GLU A 6 1.75 -1.05 6.61
N LEU A 7 1.04 -0.97 7.73
CA LEU A 7 -0.38 -1.32 7.81
C LEU A 7 -1.20 -0.04 7.70
N ALA A 8 -2.15 -0.03 6.77
CA ALA A 8 -3.13 1.03 6.55
C ALA A 8 -4.54 0.52 6.89
N PRO A 9 -4.99 0.64 8.16
CA PRO A 9 -6.35 0.26 8.54
C PRO A 9 -7.38 1.07 7.74
N SER A 10 -8.28 0.36 7.00
CA SER A 10 -9.39 1.00 6.29
C SER A 10 -10.58 1.18 7.23
N ILE A 11 -10.95 2.43 7.47
CA ILE A 11 -12.09 2.78 8.33
C ILE A 11 -13.46 2.40 7.74
N LEU A 12 -13.51 1.95 6.51
CA LEU A 12 -14.76 1.45 5.89
C LEU A 12 -15.41 0.34 6.73
N SER A 13 -14.62 -0.46 7.44
CA SER A 13 -15.08 -1.56 8.29
C SER A 13 -15.21 -1.20 9.76
N ALA A 14 -14.91 0.04 10.15
CA ALA A 14 -15.02 0.51 11.54
C ALA A 14 -16.47 0.85 11.91
N ASN A 15 -16.74 1.00 13.21
CA ASN A 15 -18.01 1.51 13.67
C ASN A 15 -18.09 3.03 13.47
N PHE A 16 -18.87 3.48 12.50
CA PHE A 16 -19.00 4.91 12.17
C PHE A 16 -19.53 5.77 13.33
N ALA A 17 -20.25 5.17 14.27
CA ALA A 17 -20.70 5.90 15.49
C ALA A 17 -19.55 6.15 16.50
N GLN A 18 -18.42 5.42 16.35
CA GLN A 18 -17.24 5.52 17.23
C GLN A 18 -15.94 5.65 16.43
N LEU A 19 -16.03 6.16 15.20
CA LEU A 19 -14.98 6.12 14.19
C LEU A 19 -13.61 6.59 14.69
N GLY A 20 -13.58 7.69 15.48
CA GLY A 20 -12.34 8.22 16.04
C GLY A 20 -11.68 7.27 17.06
N ALA A 21 -12.49 6.59 17.89
CA ALA A 21 -11.99 5.63 18.87
C ALA A 21 -11.45 4.36 18.21
N ASP A 22 -12.19 3.82 17.25
CA ASP A 22 -11.79 2.64 16.49
C ASP A 22 -10.51 2.90 15.68
N ALA A 23 -10.43 4.05 15.00
CA ALA A 23 -9.23 4.47 14.28
C ALA A 23 -8.02 4.58 15.20
N ARG A 24 -8.18 5.18 16.39
CA ARG A 24 -7.11 5.28 17.40
C ARG A 24 -6.65 3.91 17.87
N ALA A 25 -7.57 2.98 18.14
CA ALA A 25 -7.23 1.61 18.54
C ALA A 25 -6.42 0.87 17.47
N ALA A 26 -6.77 1.03 16.18
CA ALA A 26 -6.02 0.44 15.08
C ALA A 26 -4.61 1.04 14.94
N LEU A 27 -4.46 2.36 15.13
CA LEU A 27 -3.16 3.04 15.14
C LEU A 27 -2.30 2.61 16.34
N ASP A 28 -2.88 2.50 17.52
CA ASP A 28 -2.20 1.96 18.72
C ASP A 28 -1.75 0.51 18.52
N GLY A 29 -2.39 -0.22 17.62
CA GLY A 29 -1.98 -1.54 17.14
C GLY A 29 -0.82 -1.53 16.14
N GLY A 30 -0.37 -0.35 15.72
CA GLY A 30 0.77 -0.17 14.84
C GLY A 30 0.44 0.23 13.41
N GLY A 31 -0.81 0.58 13.11
CA GLY A 31 -1.16 1.28 11.86
C GLY A 31 -0.41 2.61 11.77
N THR A 32 0.13 2.93 10.60
CA THR A 32 0.90 4.17 10.37
C THR A 32 0.24 5.10 9.36
N VAL A 33 -0.68 4.57 8.59
CA VAL A 33 -1.54 5.27 7.64
C VAL A 33 -2.98 4.95 7.99
N LEU A 34 -3.90 5.89 7.89
CA LEU A 34 -5.33 5.64 7.99
C LEU A 34 -5.93 5.72 6.59
N HIS A 35 -6.49 4.61 6.11
CA HIS A 35 -7.07 4.53 4.77
C HIS A 35 -8.56 4.87 4.82
N LEU A 36 -8.98 5.80 3.95
CA LEU A 36 -10.31 6.38 3.93
C LEU A 36 -10.96 6.12 2.57
N ASP A 37 -11.84 5.13 2.51
CA ASP A 37 -12.56 4.74 1.30
C ASP A 37 -13.75 5.67 1.04
N VAL A 38 -13.62 6.53 0.02
CA VAL A 38 -14.62 7.52 -0.40
C VAL A 38 -15.39 6.99 -1.60
N MET A 39 -16.69 6.85 -1.47
CA MET A 39 -17.58 6.29 -2.49
C MET A 39 -18.79 7.18 -2.73
N ASP A 40 -19.19 7.37 -3.99
CA ASP A 40 -20.22 8.31 -4.44
C ASP A 40 -21.54 7.67 -4.90
N GLY A 41 -21.61 6.32 -4.95
CA GLY A 41 -22.78 5.62 -5.48
C GLY A 41 -22.90 5.61 -7.01
N HIS A 42 -21.88 6.12 -7.73
CA HIS A 42 -21.82 6.17 -9.20
C HIS A 42 -20.67 5.33 -9.72
N PHE A 43 -19.44 5.67 -9.37
CA PHE A 43 -18.28 4.85 -9.74
C PHE A 43 -18.34 3.46 -9.12
N VAL A 44 -18.86 3.38 -7.88
CA VAL A 44 -19.14 2.12 -7.16
C VAL A 44 -20.57 2.17 -6.58
N PRO A 45 -21.25 1.00 -6.41
CA PRO A 45 -22.65 0.95 -5.97
C PRO A 45 -22.78 1.08 -4.43
N ASN A 46 -22.07 2.00 -3.82
CA ASN A 46 -22.06 2.28 -2.38
C ASN A 46 -21.79 3.76 -2.12
N LEU A 47 -22.26 4.25 -0.98
CA LEU A 47 -21.98 5.59 -0.44
C LEU A 47 -21.29 5.45 0.90
N THR A 48 -20.23 6.22 1.15
CA THR A 48 -19.48 6.11 2.42
C THR A 48 -19.34 7.44 3.12
N ILE A 49 -18.24 8.16 2.88
CA ILE A 49 -17.84 9.37 3.59
C ILE A 49 -17.46 10.48 2.61
N GLY A 50 -17.36 11.71 3.13
CA GLY A 50 -16.90 12.86 2.38
C GLY A 50 -15.97 13.75 3.21
N PRO A 51 -15.55 14.91 2.68
CA PRO A 51 -14.62 15.83 3.33
C PRO A 51 -14.98 16.21 4.77
N PRO A 52 -16.26 16.35 5.19
CA PRO A 52 -16.60 16.66 6.59
C PRO A 52 -16.17 15.58 7.57
N VAL A 53 -16.24 14.29 7.19
CA VAL A 53 -15.79 13.17 8.03
C VAL A 53 -14.26 13.20 8.14
N VAL A 54 -13.55 13.42 7.03
CA VAL A 54 -12.09 13.55 7.00
C VAL A 54 -11.64 14.69 7.92
N ALA A 55 -12.27 15.86 7.82
CA ALA A 55 -11.95 17.02 8.66
C ALA A 55 -12.22 16.75 10.15
N SER A 56 -13.28 16.00 10.47
CA SER A 56 -13.60 15.61 11.85
C SER A 56 -12.56 14.64 12.42
N LEU A 57 -12.17 13.62 11.63
CA LEU A 57 -11.10 12.69 12.01
C LEU A 57 -9.76 13.40 12.18
N ARG A 58 -9.42 14.34 11.29
CA ARG A 58 -8.16 15.10 11.36
C ARG A 58 -8.04 15.88 12.67
N LYS A 59 -9.15 16.44 13.19
CA LYS A 59 -9.17 17.10 14.50
C LYS A 59 -8.92 16.13 15.65
N THR A 60 -9.40 14.89 15.51
CA THR A 60 -9.28 13.85 16.54
C THR A 60 -7.90 13.17 16.49
N ILE A 61 -7.33 13.02 15.29
CA ILE A 61 -6.07 12.30 15.01
C ILE A 61 -5.19 13.18 14.12
N PRO A 62 -4.56 14.23 14.66
CA PRO A 62 -3.80 15.20 13.85
C PRO A 62 -2.47 14.69 13.34
N GLU A 63 -1.90 13.65 13.94
CA GLU A 63 -0.50 13.23 13.74
C GLU A 63 -0.30 12.16 12.66
N VAL A 64 -1.36 11.46 12.22
CA VAL A 64 -1.23 10.31 11.31
C VAL A 64 -1.42 10.70 9.85
N THR A 65 -0.85 9.93 8.93
CA THR A 65 -1.10 10.07 7.50
C THR A 65 -2.51 9.60 7.15
N PHE A 66 -3.29 10.46 6.50
CA PHE A 66 -4.57 10.11 5.89
C PHE A 66 -4.38 9.86 4.40
N ASP A 67 -4.72 8.68 3.97
CA ASP A 67 -4.76 8.26 2.58
C ASP A 67 -6.22 8.18 2.13
N CYS A 68 -6.66 9.14 1.32
CA CYS A 68 -8.02 9.21 0.80
C CYS A 68 -8.09 8.51 -0.56
N HIS A 69 -8.72 7.35 -0.59
CA HIS A 69 -8.97 6.57 -1.78
C HIS A 69 -10.32 6.98 -2.41
N LEU A 70 -10.26 7.68 -3.53
CA LEU A 70 -11.43 8.25 -4.19
C LEU A 70 -12.02 7.29 -5.23
N MET A 71 -13.02 6.53 -4.84
CA MET A 71 -13.88 5.70 -5.69
C MET A 71 -15.09 6.52 -6.13
N ILE A 72 -14.85 7.58 -6.88
CA ILE A 72 -15.86 8.56 -7.30
C ILE A 72 -15.70 8.92 -8.77
N GLU A 73 -16.79 9.31 -9.42
CA GLU A 73 -16.75 9.97 -10.70
C GLU A 73 -16.21 11.42 -10.55
N ASN A 74 -15.55 11.95 -11.58
CA ASN A 74 -15.01 13.32 -11.59
C ASN A 74 -14.17 13.72 -10.35
N PRO A 75 -13.12 12.96 -9.98
CA PRO A 75 -12.34 13.21 -8.77
C PRO A 75 -11.72 14.61 -8.73
N ASP A 76 -11.43 15.24 -9.90
CA ASP A 76 -10.86 16.58 -10.01
C ASP A 76 -11.68 17.63 -9.24
N GLU A 77 -13.01 17.48 -9.19
CA GLU A 77 -13.91 18.41 -8.50
C GLU A 77 -13.77 18.35 -6.96
N PHE A 78 -13.36 17.20 -6.42
CA PHE A 78 -13.34 16.95 -4.99
C PHE A 78 -11.93 16.99 -4.38
N ILE A 79 -10.86 16.83 -5.17
CA ILE A 79 -9.48 16.87 -4.69
C ILE A 79 -9.19 18.07 -3.79
N PRO A 80 -9.58 19.34 -4.16
CA PRO A 80 -9.32 20.49 -3.30
C PRO A 80 -9.98 20.36 -1.93
N ALA A 81 -11.23 19.90 -1.88
CA ALA A 81 -11.99 19.76 -0.65
C ALA A 81 -11.41 18.67 0.29
N PHE A 82 -10.93 17.54 -0.26
CA PHE A 82 -10.27 16.51 0.53
C PHE A 82 -8.91 16.96 1.05
N ALA A 83 -8.14 17.69 0.26
CA ALA A 83 -6.87 18.28 0.69
C ALA A 83 -7.08 19.27 1.83
N GLU A 84 -8.07 20.20 1.71
CA GLU A 84 -8.44 21.14 2.76
C GLU A 84 -8.93 20.43 4.04
N ALA A 85 -9.67 19.32 3.89
CA ALA A 85 -10.11 18.49 5.00
C ALA A 85 -8.97 17.80 5.76
N GLY A 86 -7.76 17.76 5.17
CA GLY A 86 -6.55 17.24 5.81
C GLY A 86 -6.06 15.89 5.26
N ALA A 87 -6.43 15.52 4.04
CA ALA A 87 -5.79 14.41 3.35
C ALA A 87 -4.29 14.68 3.16
N ASN A 88 -3.45 13.67 3.39
CA ASN A 88 -2.02 13.72 3.09
C ASN A 88 -1.71 13.07 1.74
N TRP A 89 -2.41 11.97 1.46
CA TRP A 89 -2.37 11.26 0.20
C TRP A 89 -3.76 11.22 -0.40
N ILE A 90 -3.85 11.29 -1.71
CA ILE A 90 -5.12 11.15 -2.45
C ILE A 90 -4.86 10.19 -3.61
N SER A 91 -5.62 9.10 -3.64
CA SER A 91 -5.57 8.09 -4.67
C SER A 91 -6.79 8.17 -5.56
N VAL A 92 -6.59 8.19 -6.87
CA VAL A 92 -7.67 8.24 -7.88
C VAL A 92 -7.59 7.06 -8.82
N HIS A 93 -8.75 6.53 -9.21
CA HIS A 93 -8.82 5.45 -10.19
C HIS A 93 -8.44 5.91 -11.59
N GLN A 94 -7.56 5.16 -12.24
CA GLN A 94 -7.26 5.33 -13.67
C GLN A 94 -8.55 5.34 -14.51
N GLU A 95 -9.50 4.50 -14.14
CA GLU A 95 -10.77 4.31 -14.85
C GLU A 95 -11.76 5.49 -14.67
N ALA A 96 -11.56 6.32 -13.64
CA ALA A 96 -12.38 7.51 -13.37
C ALA A 96 -11.78 8.81 -13.95
N CYS A 97 -10.52 8.77 -14.41
CA CYS A 97 -9.79 9.97 -14.83
C CYS A 97 -9.63 10.02 -16.35
N VAL A 98 -10.33 10.95 -17.02
CA VAL A 98 -10.17 11.18 -18.47
C VAL A 98 -8.76 11.69 -18.80
N HIS A 99 -8.19 12.53 -17.92
CA HIS A 99 -6.86 13.12 -18.05
C HIS A 99 -6.02 12.86 -16.80
N LEU A 100 -5.62 11.60 -16.58
CA LEU A 100 -4.97 11.15 -15.35
C LEU A 100 -3.72 11.98 -14.98
N ASP A 101 -2.85 12.29 -15.94
CA ASP A 101 -1.67 13.12 -15.69
C ASP A 101 -2.04 14.48 -15.06
N ARG A 102 -3.04 15.18 -15.62
CA ARG A 102 -3.55 16.44 -15.09
C ARG A 102 -4.10 16.27 -13.67
N THR A 103 -4.85 15.20 -13.42
CA THR A 103 -5.43 14.90 -12.10
C THR A 103 -4.35 14.66 -11.04
N LEU A 104 -3.30 13.91 -11.36
CA LEU A 104 -2.17 13.68 -10.47
C LEU A 104 -1.39 14.96 -10.14
N HIS A 105 -1.22 15.85 -11.13
CA HIS A 105 -0.63 17.16 -10.91
C HIS A 105 -1.53 18.06 -10.05
N LEU A 106 -2.86 17.99 -10.21
CA LEU A 106 -3.82 18.69 -9.36
C LEU A 106 -3.67 18.25 -7.89
N ILE A 107 -3.59 16.94 -7.61
CA ILE A 107 -3.34 16.43 -6.26
C ILE A 107 -2.05 17.04 -5.68
N SER A 108 -0.97 17.00 -6.46
CA SER A 108 0.33 17.55 -6.04
C SER A 108 0.28 19.05 -5.78
N SER A 109 -0.48 19.83 -6.56
CA SER A 109 -0.64 21.27 -6.39
C SER A 109 -1.34 21.66 -5.09
N HIS A 110 -2.11 20.73 -4.51
CA HIS A 110 -2.75 20.88 -3.19
C HIS A 110 -1.90 20.32 -2.04
N ASN A 111 -0.60 20.10 -2.24
CA ASN A 111 0.35 19.56 -1.25
C ASN A 111 0.01 18.14 -0.76
N CYS A 112 -0.78 17.38 -1.51
CA CYS A 112 -1.04 15.98 -1.26
C CYS A 112 -0.11 15.10 -2.11
N LYS A 113 0.20 13.90 -1.62
CA LYS A 113 0.93 12.89 -2.38
C LYS A 113 -0.01 12.19 -3.36
N PRO A 114 0.29 12.21 -4.68
CA PRO A 114 -0.59 11.61 -5.66
C PRO A 114 -0.47 10.08 -5.67
N GLY A 115 -1.60 9.40 -5.56
CA GLY A 115 -1.75 7.96 -5.76
C GLY A 115 -2.56 7.65 -7.01
N VAL A 116 -2.26 6.55 -7.66
CA VAL A 116 -3.08 6.01 -8.75
C VAL A 116 -3.54 4.59 -8.44
N VAL A 117 -4.80 4.33 -8.76
CA VAL A 117 -5.48 3.05 -8.47
C VAL A 117 -5.85 2.36 -9.77
N ILE A 118 -5.74 1.04 -9.81
CA ILE A 118 -6.30 0.22 -10.90
C ILE A 118 -7.18 -0.91 -10.36
N ASN A 119 -8.32 -1.10 -11.03
CA ASN A 119 -9.25 -2.19 -10.79
C ASN A 119 -8.67 -3.57 -11.14
N PRO A 120 -9.27 -4.68 -10.67
CA PRO A 120 -8.79 -6.02 -10.98
C PRO A 120 -8.65 -6.31 -12.48
N ALA A 121 -9.50 -5.75 -13.33
CA ALA A 121 -9.46 -5.96 -14.78
C ALA A 121 -8.48 -5.04 -15.54
N THR A 122 -8.02 -3.94 -14.95
CA THR A 122 -7.12 -2.98 -15.60
C THR A 122 -5.67 -3.44 -15.54
N PRO A 123 -4.96 -3.53 -16.66
CA PRO A 123 -3.56 -3.97 -16.68
C PRO A 123 -2.61 -2.88 -16.17
N VAL A 124 -1.47 -3.27 -15.59
CA VAL A 124 -0.43 -2.36 -15.07
C VAL A 124 0.08 -1.39 -16.13
N ARG A 125 0.20 -1.83 -17.40
CA ARG A 125 0.66 -0.97 -18.51
C ARG A 125 -0.19 0.29 -18.75
N ALA A 126 -1.42 0.34 -18.23
CA ALA A 126 -2.23 1.55 -18.28
C ALA A 126 -1.61 2.73 -17.49
N LEU A 127 -0.64 2.45 -16.63
CA LEU A 127 0.04 3.42 -15.78
C LEU A 127 1.44 3.81 -16.28
N ASP A 128 1.95 3.22 -17.37
CA ASP A 128 3.35 3.36 -17.79
C ASP A 128 3.81 4.82 -17.90
N GLU A 129 2.93 5.72 -18.35
CA GLU A 129 3.23 7.14 -18.58
C GLU A 129 3.18 7.99 -17.28
N VAL A 130 2.64 7.47 -16.19
CA VAL A 130 2.47 8.24 -14.94
C VAL A 130 3.28 7.71 -13.76
N LEU A 131 3.96 6.56 -13.89
CA LEU A 131 4.72 5.93 -12.81
C LEU A 131 5.85 6.80 -12.23
N GLU A 132 6.33 7.80 -12.97
CA GLU A 132 7.39 8.71 -12.52
C GLU A 132 6.89 9.83 -11.59
N ILE A 133 5.60 10.15 -11.67
CA ILE A 133 5.02 11.28 -10.94
C ILE A 133 4.17 10.86 -9.74
N VAL A 134 3.87 9.56 -9.59
CA VAL A 134 3.07 9.06 -8.46
C VAL A 134 3.92 8.76 -7.22
N HIS A 135 3.36 9.00 -6.06
CA HIS A 135 3.93 8.59 -4.78
C HIS A 135 3.69 7.08 -4.52
N HIS A 136 2.51 6.57 -4.88
CA HIS A 136 2.15 5.17 -4.73
C HIS A 136 1.19 4.71 -5.81
N VAL A 137 1.19 3.40 -6.05
CA VAL A 137 0.24 2.70 -6.92
C VAL A 137 -0.56 1.74 -6.05
N LEU A 138 -1.87 1.92 -6.02
CA LEU A 138 -2.79 1.06 -5.31
C LEU A 138 -3.38 0.01 -6.25
N ILE A 139 -3.18 -1.26 -5.92
CA ILE A 139 -3.76 -2.41 -6.64
C ILE A 139 -5.01 -2.88 -5.90
N MET A 140 -6.16 -2.80 -6.58
CA MET A 140 -7.37 -3.42 -6.07
C MET A 140 -7.29 -4.94 -6.19
N SER A 141 -7.39 -5.63 -5.06
CA SER A 141 -7.45 -7.10 -4.98
C SER A 141 -8.85 -7.63 -4.72
N VAL A 142 -9.85 -6.76 -4.81
CA VAL A 142 -11.28 -7.03 -4.89
C VAL A 142 -11.90 -6.06 -5.89
N ASN A 143 -13.16 -6.27 -6.30
CA ASN A 143 -13.89 -5.22 -7.01
C ASN A 143 -14.29 -4.13 -6.02
N PRO A 144 -13.99 -2.83 -6.30
CA PRO A 144 -14.31 -1.74 -5.38
C PRO A 144 -15.80 -1.65 -5.05
N GLY A 145 -16.12 -1.12 -3.84
CA GLY A 145 -17.48 -0.80 -3.44
C GLY A 145 -17.93 -1.38 -2.10
N PHE A 146 -17.41 -2.52 -1.66
CA PHE A 146 -17.78 -3.15 -0.39
C PHE A 146 -16.59 -3.77 0.32
N GLY A 147 -16.64 -3.75 1.65
CA GLY A 147 -15.69 -4.51 2.48
C GLY A 147 -15.98 -6.01 2.52
N ALA A 148 -15.16 -6.77 3.22
CA ALA A 148 -15.31 -8.20 3.50
C ALA A 148 -15.40 -9.11 2.24
N GLN A 149 -14.80 -8.72 1.14
CA GLN A 149 -14.72 -9.51 -0.09
C GLN A 149 -13.53 -10.49 -0.05
N HIS A 150 -13.63 -11.56 -0.83
CA HIS A 150 -12.55 -12.50 -1.02
C HIS A 150 -11.44 -11.90 -1.89
N PHE A 151 -10.20 -12.11 -1.46
CA PHE A 151 -9.00 -11.71 -2.18
C PHE A 151 -8.96 -12.34 -3.59
N ILE A 152 -8.63 -11.55 -4.60
CA ILE A 152 -8.43 -12.01 -5.99
C ILE A 152 -6.95 -12.36 -6.19
N PRO A 153 -6.54 -13.65 -6.23
CA PRO A 153 -5.13 -14.03 -6.26
C PRO A 153 -4.35 -13.50 -7.47
N ASN A 154 -5.05 -13.26 -8.59
CA ASN A 154 -4.40 -12.73 -9.80
C ASN A 154 -3.85 -11.29 -9.62
N SER A 155 -4.30 -10.55 -8.60
CA SER A 155 -3.76 -9.22 -8.27
C SER A 155 -2.29 -9.26 -7.85
N LEU A 156 -1.81 -10.37 -7.28
CA LEU A 156 -0.41 -10.57 -6.93
C LEU A 156 0.53 -10.41 -8.14
N LYS A 157 0.12 -10.88 -9.31
CA LYS A 157 0.90 -10.72 -10.54
C LYS A 157 1.12 -9.25 -10.91
N LYS A 158 0.14 -8.38 -10.62
CA LYS A 158 0.28 -6.93 -10.84
C LYS A 158 1.26 -6.30 -9.86
N VAL A 159 1.22 -6.73 -8.59
CA VAL A 159 2.18 -6.29 -7.57
C VAL A 159 3.60 -6.67 -7.98
N GLU A 160 3.83 -7.93 -8.40
CA GLU A 160 5.12 -8.41 -8.91
C GLU A 160 5.58 -7.64 -10.15
N GLU A 161 4.66 -7.37 -11.10
CA GLU A 161 4.94 -6.60 -12.31
C GLU A 161 5.38 -5.18 -11.98
N LEU A 162 4.66 -4.48 -11.09
CA LEU A 162 5.02 -3.14 -10.62
C LEU A 162 6.37 -3.14 -9.90
N ALA A 163 6.64 -4.10 -9.02
CA ALA A 163 7.92 -4.22 -8.34
C ALA A 163 9.07 -4.41 -9.33
N ARG A 164 8.87 -5.21 -10.37
CA ARG A 164 9.85 -5.42 -11.45
C ARG A 164 10.08 -4.14 -12.26
N ILE A 165 9.00 -3.44 -12.67
CA ILE A 165 9.09 -2.18 -13.42
C ILE A 165 9.82 -1.13 -12.59
N ARG A 166 9.40 -0.92 -11.34
CA ARG A 166 10.02 0.03 -10.42
C ARG A 166 11.52 -0.19 -10.29
N ASN A 167 11.93 -1.44 -10.05
CA ASN A 167 13.34 -1.78 -9.89
C ASN A 167 14.14 -1.61 -11.21
N ALA A 168 13.57 -2.00 -12.35
CA ALA A 168 14.21 -1.90 -13.65
C ALA A 168 14.40 -0.44 -14.11
N ARG A 169 13.44 0.43 -13.79
CA ARG A 169 13.46 1.86 -14.16
C ARG A 169 14.06 2.77 -13.07
N GLY A 170 14.37 2.24 -11.87
CA GLY A 170 14.86 3.01 -10.73
C GLY A 170 13.84 4.02 -10.17
N LEU A 171 12.54 3.70 -10.24
CA LEU A 171 11.45 4.57 -9.80
C LEU A 171 11.25 4.53 -8.28
N GLY A 172 10.66 5.59 -7.73
CA GLY A 172 10.52 5.80 -6.29
C GLY A 172 9.13 5.53 -5.71
N PHE A 173 8.13 5.15 -6.54
CA PHE A 173 6.77 4.92 -6.05
C PHE A 173 6.68 3.70 -5.14
N ARG A 174 5.70 3.71 -4.25
CA ARG A 174 5.38 2.59 -3.35
C ARG A 174 4.24 1.76 -3.93
N ILE A 175 4.18 0.49 -3.54
CA ILE A 175 3.12 -0.43 -3.98
C ILE A 175 2.18 -0.68 -2.81
N GLU A 176 0.93 -0.31 -3.00
CA GLU A 176 -0.16 -0.50 -2.07
C GLU A 176 -1.14 -1.54 -2.61
N ILE A 177 -1.82 -2.26 -1.73
CA ILE A 177 -2.83 -3.25 -2.08
C ILE A 177 -4.03 -3.13 -1.16
N ASP A 178 -5.23 -3.19 -1.73
CA ASP A 178 -6.50 -3.10 -1.00
C ASP A 178 -7.48 -4.18 -1.44
N GLY A 179 -8.03 -4.86 -0.44
CA GLY A 179 -9.07 -5.87 -0.58
C GLY A 179 -8.64 -7.27 -0.16
N GLY A 180 -9.31 -7.83 0.84
CA GLY A 180 -9.06 -9.19 1.33
C GLY A 180 -7.68 -9.39 1.97
N VAL A 181 -7.05 -8.31 2.45
CA VAL A 181 -5.80 -8.41 3.22
C VAL A 181 -6.11 -8.95 4.61
N ALA A 182 -5.60 -10.14 4.92
CA ALA A 182 -5.84 -10.87 6.15
C ALA A 182 -4.64 -11.78 6.48
N LEU A 183 -4.66 -12.46 7.62
CA LEU A 183 -3.54 -13.28 8.08
C LEU A 183 -3.18 -14.43 7.11
N ASP A 184 -4.15 -14.93 6.36
CA ASP A 184 -3.97 -16.01 5.38
C ASP A 184 -3.49 -15.54 4.00
N THR A 185 -3.57 -14.23 3.69
CA THR A 185 -3.15 -13.67 2.41
C THR A 185 -1.88 -12.81 2.51
N ILE A 186 -1.57 -12.31 3.70
CA ILE A 186 -0.55 -11.27 3.92
C ILE A 186 0.86 -11.72 3.53
N ASP A 187 1.19 -13.00 3.71
CA ASP A 187 2.52 -13.54 3.38
C ASP A 187 2.79 -13.46 1.87
N ASP A 188 1.83 -13.91 1.05
CA ASP A 188 1.93 -13.86 -0.41
C ASP A 188 1.95 -12.42 -0.93
N ILE A 189 1.15 -11.53 -0.34
CA ILE A 189 1.08 -10.11 -0.68
C ILE A 189 2.44 -9.43 -0.48
N VAL A 190 3.04 -9.62 0.68
CA VAL A 190 4.34 -9.01 1.00
C VAL A 190 5.45 -9.61 0.14
N ARG A 191 5.43 -10.92 -0.11
CA ARG A 191 6.39 -11.57 -1.01
C ARG A 191 6.29 -11.10 -2.45
N ALA A 192 5.08 -10.77 -2.92
CA ALA A 192 4.87 -10.17 -4.24
C ALA A 192 5.50 -8.77 -4.36
N GLY A 193 5.70 -8.07 -3.23
CA GLY A 193 6.38 -6.77 -3.20
C GLY A 193 5.52 -5.59 -2.77
N ALA A 194 4.34 -5.82 -2.20
CA ALA A 194 3.53 -4.77 -1.60
C ALA A 194 4.19 -4.22 -0.32
N GLU A 195 4.07 -2.92 -0.11
CA GLU A 195 4.70 -2.17 0.99
C GLU A 195 3.66 -1.50 1.89
N ILE A 196 2.47 -1.19 1.36
CA ILE A 196 1.35 -0.61 2.10
C ILE A 196 0.18 -1.58 2.00
N LEU A 197 -0.30 -2.04 3.16
CA LEU A 197 -1.29 -3.10 3.27
C LEU A 197 -2.59 -2.53 3.83
N VAL A 198 -3.59 -2.34 2.96
CA VAL A 198 -4.90 -1.84 3.37
C VAL A 198 -5.72 -3.00 3.92
N ALA A 199 -6.09 -2.91 5.20
CA ALA A 199 -6.87 -3.93 5.88
C ALA A 199 -8.07 -3.32 6.61
N GLY A 200 -9.28 -3.65 6.17
CA GLY A 200 -10.51 -3.22 6.81
C GLY A 200 -11.05 -4.32 7.75
N ASN A 201 -11.74 -5.29 7.19
CA ASN A 201 -12.44 -6.33 7.95
C ASN A 201 -11.52 -7.12 8.90
N ALA A 202 -10.31 -7.43 8.49
CA ALA A 202 -9.34 -8.14 9.33
C ALA A 202 -8.88 -7.34 10.55
N VAL A 203 -9.05 -6.02 10.56
CA VAL A 203 -8.76 -5.15 11.71
C VAL A 203 -10.00 -4.93 12.56
N PHE A 204 -11.15 -4.61 11.95
CA PHE A 204 -12.30 -4.03 12.65
C PHE A 204 -13.46 -4.99 12.94
N ALA A 205 -13.60 -6.12 12.20
CA ALA A 205 -14.84 -6.89 12.24
C ALA A 205 -15.02 -7.74 13.50
N HIS A 206 -13.96 -8.25 14.09
CA HIS A 206 -14.04 -9.20 15.20
C HIS A 206 -12.92 -9.00 16.23
N GLY A 207 -13.22 -9.24 17.49
CA GLY A 207 -12.23 -9.20 18.57
C GLY A 207 -11.75 -7.79 18.91
N ASP A 208 -10.51 -7.70 19.34
CA ASP A 208 -9.88 -6.44 19.73
C ASP A 208 -9.14 -5.82 18.52
N ILE A 209 -9.52 -4.60 18.16
CA ILE A 209 -8.99 -3.85 17.01
C ILE A 209 -7.46 -3.71 17.09
N ARG A 210 -6.95 -3.36 18.25
CA ARG A 210 -5.51 -3.18 18.48
C ARG A 210 -4.74 -4.49 18.30
N GLU A 211 -5.25 -5.57 18.88
CA GLU A 211 -4.62 -6.89 18.78
C GLU A 211 -4.63 -7.41 17.34
N ASN A 212 -5.72 -7.20 16.61
CA ASN A 212 -5.85 -7.55 15.20
C ASN A 212 -4.81 -6.81 14.35
N ALA A 213 -4.71 -5.49 14.51
CA ALA A 213 -3.72 -4.69 13.78
C ALA A 213 -2.29 -5.14 14.10
N GLN A 214 -1.98 -5.43 15.38
CA GLN A 214 -0.68 -5.96 15.80
C GLN A 214 -0.39 -7.32 15.17
N ALA A 215 -1.37 -8.22 15.10
CA ALA A 215 -1.21 -9.55 14.51
C ALA A 215 -0.88 -9.45 13.02
N LEU A 216 -1.61 -8.63 12.26
CA LEU A 216 -1.36 -8.38 10.84
C LEU A 216 0.03 -7.78 10.62
N LEU A 217 0.40 -6.76 11.38
CA LEU A 217 1.71 -6.13 11.24
C LEU A 217 2.87 -7.06 11.59
N ARG A 218 2.70 -7.94 12.60
CA ARG A 218 3.70 -8.98 12.92
C ARG A 218 3.86 -9.98 11.77
N ALA A 219 2.76 -10.45 11.19
CA ALA A 219 2.78 -11.36 10.04
C ALA A 219 3.45 -10.72 8.82
N ALA A 220 3.09 -9.47 8.50
CA ALA A 220 3.70 -8.73 7.39
C ALA A 220 5.22 -8.55 7.56
N ARG A 221 5.67 -8.17 8.75
CA ARG A 221 7.10 -8.03 9.06
C ARG A 221 7.86 -9.34 9.00
N ALA A 222 7.24 -10.43 9.43
CA ALA A 222 7.83 -11.77 9.32
C ALA A 222 7.99 -12.20 7.86
N ALA A 223 6.98 -11.98 7.02
CA ALA A 223 7.03 -12.23 5.58
C ALA A 223 8.13 -11.40 4.89
N ALA A 224 8.21 -10.10 5.19
CA ALA A 224 9.24 -9.21 4.67
C ALA A 224 10.68 -9.63 5.08
N ALA A 225 10.85 -10.13 6.30
CA ALA A 225 12.14 -10.64 6.77
C ALA A 225 12.54 -11.94 6.07
N ALA A 226 11.59 -12.82 5.79
CA ALA A 226 11.80 -14.10 5.10
C ALA A 226 12.10 -13.91 3.59
N SER A 227 11.61 -12.84 2.98
CA SER A 227 11.80 -12.52 1.56
C SER A 227 13.19 -11.95 1.22
N LYS A 228 14.03 -11.66 2.23
CA LYS A 228 15.39 -11.16 2.00
C LYS A 228 16.28 -12.28 1.47
N PRO A 229 17.03 -12.09 0.37
CA PRO A 229 18.07 -13.04 0.00
C PRO A 229 19.09 -13.13 1.13
N ALA A 230 19.48 -14.36 1.48
CA ALA A 230 20.54 -14.60 2.47
C ALA A 230 21.77 -13.76 2.09
N PRO A 231 22.48 -13.15 3.05
CA PRO A 231 23.67 -12.36 2.76
C PRO A 231 24.64 -13.23 1.94
N ARG A 232 25.01 -12.76 0.74
CA ARG A 232 26.06 -13.42 -0.05
C ARG A 232 27.29 -13.47 0.81
N VAL A 233 27.64 -14.65 1.32
CA VAL A 233 28.94 -14.91 1.92
C VAL A 233 29.95 -14.73 0.80
N ILE A 234 30.59 -13.57 0.74
CA ILE A 234 31.75 -13.35 -0.09
C ILE A 234 32.83 -14.25 0.49
N ARG A 235 32.96 -15.46 -0.04
CA ARG A 235 34.15 -16.28 0.21
C ARG A 235 35.33 -15.52 -0.39
N THR A 236 36.04 -14.77 0.41
CA THR A 236 37.33 -14.19 0.03
C THR A 236 38.25 -15.34 -0.39
N ALA A 237 38.67 -15.29 -1.65
CA ALA A 237 39.58 -16.25 -2.27
C ALA A 237 41.01 -16.04 -1.72
N THR A 238 41.22 -16.21 -0.41
CA THR A 238 42.54 -16.09 0.25
C THR A 238 43.15 -17.46 0.61
N ALA A 239 42.57 -18.58 0.16
CA ALA A 239 43.05 -19.93 0.52
C ALA A 239 43.76 -20.69 -0.62
N LEU A 240 44.14 -20.03 -1.72
CA LEU A 240 44.78 -20.74 -2.86
C LEU A 240 46.21 -20.29 -3.20
N ARG A 241 46.94 -19.64 -2.27
CA ARG A 241 48.34 -19.27 -2.53
C ARG A 241 49.38 -20.09 -1.76
N ASN A 242 49.00 -21.02 -0.84
CA ASN A 242 49.99 -21.72 -0.03
C ASN A 242 50.24 -23.21 -0.43
N SER A 243 49.75 -23.69 -1.59
CA SER A 243 49.99 -25.08 -2.00
C SER A 243 50.98 -25.26 -3.15
N LYS A 244 51.63 -24.16 -3.64
CA LYS A 244 52.63 -24.26 -4.72
C LYS A 244 54.08 -24.11 -4.29
N SER A 245 54.40 -23.78 -3.02
CA SER A 245 55.80 -23.64 -2.58
C SER A 245 56.44 -24.90 -1.98
N ASP A 246 55.65 -25.98 -1.70
CA ASP A 246 56.16 -27.20 -1.06
C ASP A 246 56.53 -28.35 -2.00
N ARG A 247 56.37 -28.19 -3.31
CA ARG A 247 56.75 -29.22 -4.30
C ARG A 247 58.13 -29.03 -4.94
N GLN A 248 58.88 -27.97 -4.60
CA GLN A 248 60.18 -27.69 -5.24
C GLN A 248 61.38 -27.92 -4.35
N ARG A 249 61.21 -28.46 -3.13
CA ARG A 249 62.31 -28.79 -2.19
C ARG A 249 62.53 -30.28 -1.93
N ARG A 250 62.07 -31.17 -2.81
CA ARG A 250 62.35 -32.62 -2.74
C ARG A 250 62.87 -33.17 -4.07
N ARG A 251 63.75 -32.43 -4.76
CA ARG A 251 64.57 -32.99 -5.85
C ARG A 251 65.87 -32.16 -5.89
N THR A 252 66.78 -32.44 -4.97
CA THR A 252 68.23 -32.39 -5.07
C THR A 252 68.79 -33.35 -3.99
#